data_49f51a09ff14e8879e99fe8ac5eb11c2
#
_entry.id   49f51a09ff14e8879e99fe8ac5eb11c2
#
_cell.length_a   1.000
_cell.length_b   1.000
_cell.length_c   1.000
_cell.angle_alpha   90.00
_cell.angle_beta   90.00
_cell.angle_gamma   90.00
#
_symmetry.space_group_name_H-M   'P 1'
#
loop_
_entity.id
_entity.type
_entity.pdbx_description
1 polymer ?
#
loop_
_entity_poly.entity_id
_entity_poly.type
_entity_poly.pdbx_seq_one_letter_code
_entity_poly.pdbx_strand_id
1 'polypeptide(L)'
;HKRHVNNTLEYGRNPLWPVYDEDGNYFVASETDFGHPLIISDNVKNETQGRDLISSLAAEWEIVEGLKIRTQLNYNYSTSVQDVYNASNTSQEAHDMNGIAQMNNSLSQDVLSETYVTFQRTFADRHNLSVMAGHSFDYNMGRTLGTTAYDFVNDALGNENMGAGNPQK
;
A
#
# COMPACT_ATOMS: atom_id res chain seq x y z
N HIS A 1 7.82 11.23 7.11
CA HIS A 1 6.71 11.80 6.33
C HIS A 1 7.27 12.57 5.15
N LYS A 2 7.22 12.02 3.94
CA LYS A 2 7.48 12.77 2.71
C LYS A 2 6.13 13.27 2.21
N ARG A 3 5.83 14.55 2.43
CA ARG A 3 4.73 15.21 1.74
C ARG A 3 5.05 15.22 0.25
N HIS A 4 4.23 14.57 -0.54
CA HIS A 4 4.32 14.64 -2.00
C HIS A 4 3.53 15.88 -2.42
N VAL A 5 4.20 17.01 -2.52
CA VAL A 5 3.64 18.19 -3.16
C VAL A 5 3.73 17.96 -4.67
N ASN A 6 2.61 18.14 -5.38
CA ASN A 6 2.59 18.01 -6.83
C ASN A 6 3.28 19.23 -7.44
N ASN A 7 4.54 19.11 -7.83
CA ASN A 7 5.37 20.19 -8.36
C ASN A 7 4.72 20.95 -9.54
N THR A 8 3.81 20.30 -10.27
CA THR A 8 3.12 20.94 -11.40
C THR A 8 2.22 22.10 -10.96
N LEU A 9 1.68 22.05 -9.74
CA LEU A 9 0.82 23.10 -9.19
C LEU A 9 1.62 24.32 -8.70
N GLU A 10 2.86 24.13 -8.26
CA GLU A 10 3.74 25.24 -7.84
C GLU A 10 4.12 26.14 -9.00
N TYR A 11 4.33 25.58 -10.21
CA TYR A 11 4.72 26.34 -11.41
C TYR A 11 3.53 26.94 -12.17
N GLY A 12 2.31 26.51 -11.90
CA GLY A 12 1.10 26.98 -12.57
C GLY A 12 0.53 28.28 -12.01
N ARG A 13 1.02 28.74 -10.86
CA ARG A 13 0.49 29.93 -10.18
C ARG A 13 1.20 31.21 -10.66
N ASN A 14 0.44 32.32 -10.74
CA ASN A 14 1.03 33.61 -11.07
C ASN A 14 2.02 34.03 -9.96
N PRO A 15 3.30 34.23 -10.26
CA PRO A 15 4.31 34.57 -9.26
C PRO A 15 4.14 35.96 -8.62
N LEU A 16 3.25 36.79 -9.15
CA LEU A 16 2.92 38.12 -8.61
C LEU A 16 1.82 38.04 -7.54
N TRP A 17 1.14 36.92 -7.39
CA TRP A 17 0.12 36.77 -6.36
C TRP A 17 0.75 36.58 -4.98
N PRO A 18 0.21 37.27 -3.95
CA PRO A 18 0.71 37.07 -2.58
C PRO A 18 0.39 35.65 -2.10
N VAL A 19 1.14 35.20 -1.12
CA VAL A 19 0.89 33.88 -0.47
C VAL A 19 -0.29 33.99 0.49
N TYR A 20 -0.41 35.12 1.17
CA TYR A 20 -1.45 35.39 2.16
C TYR A 20 -2.25 36.65 1.77
N ASP A 21 -3.51 36.65 2.14
CA ASP A 21 -4.38 37.83 2.06
C ASP A 21 -4.12 38.79 3.24
N GLU A 22 -4.89 39.91 3.30
CA GLU A 22 -4.77 40.91 4.35
C GLU A 22 -5.19 40.40 5.75
N ASP A 23 -6.00 39.33 5.79
CA ASP A 23 -6.49 38.68 7.01
C ASP A 23 -5.55 37.54 7.47
N GLY A 24 -4.49 37.24 6.72
CA GLY A 24 -3.50 36.19 7.02
C GLY A 24 -3.91 34.79 6.58
N ASN A 25 -4.98 34.64 5.79
CA ASN A 25 -5.36 33.37 5.16
C ASN A 25 -4.58 33.20 3.84
N TYR A 26 -4.57 31.97 3.31
CA TYR A 26 -3.98 31.73 2.00
C TYR A 26 -4.75 32.47 0.91
N PHE A 27 -4.02 33.24 0.10
CA PHE A 27 -4.62 34.04 -0.96
C PHE A 27 -5.19 33.13 -2.05
N VAL A 28 -6.47 33.34 -2.37
CA VAL A 28 -7.19 32.71 -3.48
C VAL A 28 -7.76 33.81 -4.39
N ALA A 29 -7.51 33.69 -5.70
CA ALA A 29 -7.93 34.71 -6.66
C ALA A 29 -9.43 34.70 -6.94
N SER A 30 -10.10 33.57 -6.70
CA SER A 30 -11.55 33.37 -6.82
C SER A 30 -11.97 32.15 -6.01
N GLU A 31 -13.29 32.01 -5.81
CA GLU A 31 -13.88 30.82 -5.13
C GLU A 31 -13.57 29.48 -5.84
N THR A 32 -13.17 29.55 -7.11
CA THR A 32 -12.79 28.37 -7.93
C THR A 32 -11.28 28.24 -8.09
N ASP A 33 -10.47 28.99 -7.34
CA ASP A 33 -9.00 28.86 -7.36
C ASP A 33 -8.53 27.78 -6.37
N PHE A 34 -8.67 26.52 -6.76
CA PHE A 34 -8.25 25.36 -5.95
C PHE A 34 -6.76 24.99 -6.10
N GLY A 35 -5.99 25.76 -6.86
CA GLY A 35 -4.58 25.44 -7.17
C GLY A 35 -3.55 25.91 -6.15
N HIS A 36 -3.95 26.41 -4.97
CA HIS A 36 -2.98 26.94 -4.01
C HIS A 36 -2.14 25.83 -3.36
N PRO A 37 -0.80 25.77 -3.59
CA PRO A 37 0.04 24.66 -3.14
C PRO A 37 0.02 24.44 -1.63
N LEU A 38 -0.05 25.50 -0.83
CA LEU A 38 -0.09 25.38 0.63
C LEU A 38 -1.46 24.89 1.12
N ILE A 39 -2.57 25.30 0.49
CA ILE A 39 -3.90 24.77 0.79
C ILE A 39 -3.91 23.26 0.54
N ILE A 40 -3.41 22.82 -0.61
CA ILE A 40 -3.32 21.40 -0.97
C ILE A 40 -2.41 20.66 0.02
N SER A 41 -1.23 21.24 0.36
CA SER A 41 -0.30 20.62 1.30
C SER A 41 -0.90 20.41 2.69
N ASP A 42 -1.74 21.33 3.14
CA ASP A 42 -2.31 21.29 4.50
C ASP A 42 -3.63 20.52 4.57
N ASN A 43 -4.40 20.49 3.47
CA ASN A 43 -5.77 19.96 3.45
C ASN A 43 -5.92 18.67 2.61
N VAL A 44 -4.84 18.16 2.00
CA VAL A 44 -4.80 16.83 1.41
C VAL A 44 -4.01 15.89 2.33
N LYS A 45 -4.68 14.87 2.82
CA LYS A 45 -4.07 13.79 3.60
C LYS A 45 -3.96 12.55 2.71
N ASN A 46 -2.78 11.96 2.62
CA ASN A 46 -2.55 10.68 1.95
C ASN A 46 -1.53 9.91 2.78
N GLU A 47 -2.02 8.99 3.57
CA GLU A 47 -1.22 8.18 4.47
C GLU A 47 -1.37 6.70 4.11
N THR A 48 -0.24 5.99 4.07
CA THR A 48 -0.22 4.55 3.85
C THR A 48 0.53 3.89 5.00
N GLN A 49 -0.12 2.93 5.62
CA GLN A 49 0.46 2.10 6.66
C GLN A 49 0.52 0.66 6.17
N GLY A 50 1.73 0.12 6.03
CA GLY A 50 1.98 -1.26 5.66
C GLY A 50 2.51 -2.07 6.85
N ARG A 51 2.16 -3.37 6.87
CA ARG A 51 2.70 -4.35 7.81
C ARG A 51 2.97 -5.63 7.06
N ASP A 52 4.20 -6.11 7.18
CA ASP A 52 4.66 -7.32 6.53
C ASP A 52 5.17 -8.32 7.57
N LEU A 53 4.75 -9.56 7.42
CA LEU A 53 5.28 -10.70 8.15
C LEU A 53 5.85 -11.69 7.15
N ILE A 54 7.16 -11.93 7.25
CA ILE A 54 7.88 -12.91 6.44
C ILE A 54 8.38 -14.00 7.37
N SER A 55 8.00 -15.24 7.11
CA SER A 55 8.43 -16.40 7.90
C SER A 55 8.93 -17.49 6.96
N SER A 56 10.06 -18.10 7.33
CA SER A 56 10.64 -19.24 6.61
C SER A 56 11.07 -20.30 7.62
N LEU A 57 10.63 -21.52 7.39
CA LEU A 57 11.01 -22.70 8.14
C LEU A 57 11.56 -23.75 7.19
N ALA A 58 12.75 -24.26 7.49
CA ALA A 58 13.35 -25.35 6.73
C ALA A 58 13.82 -26.46 7.65
N ALA A 59 13.63 -27.70 7.22
CA ALA A 59 14.12 -28.89 7.87
C ALA A 59 14.81 -29.80 6.84
N GLU A 60 15.92 -30.39 7.25
CA GLU A 60 16.66 -31.39 6.44
C GLU A 60 16.90 -32.61 7.32
N TRP A 61 16.66 -33.78 6.77
CA TRP A 61 16.85 -35.03 7.43
C TRP A 61 17.51 -36.03 6.50
N GLU A 62 18.60 -36.61 6.95
CA GLU A 62 19.26 -37.73 6.28
C GLU A 62 18.69 -39.05 6.85
N ILE A 63 17.87 -39.74 6.05
CA ILE A 63 17.14 -40.95 6.44
C ILE A 63 18.11 -42.14 6.53
N VAL A 64 18.93 -42.29 5.49
CA VAL A 64 20.02 -43.24 5.39
C VAL A 64 21.16 -42.56 4.63
N GLU A 65 22.35 -43.14 4.72
CA GLU A 65 23.52 -42.59 4.01
C GLU A 65 23.24 -42.36 2.52
N GLY A 66 23.38 -41.09 2.12
CA GLY A 66 23.13 -40.62 0.77
C GLY A 66 21.68 -40.32 0.42
N LEU A 67 20.69 -40.59 1.28
CA LEU A 67 19.28 -40.25 1.08
C LEU A 67 18.85 -39.12 2.01
N LYS A 68 18.64 -37.95 1.47
CA LYS A 68 18.22 -36.76 2.20
C LYS A 68 16.83 -36.28 1.77
N ILE A 69 16.05 -35.87 2.73
CA ILE A 69 14.81 -35.13 2.52
C ILE A 69 15.03 -33.73 3.07
N ARG A 70 14.71 -32.73 2.27
CA ARG A 70 14.65 -31.32 2.69
C ARG A 70 13.26 -30.79 2.41
N THR A 71 12.64 -30.17 3.42
CA THR A 71 11.40 -29.45 3.28
C THR A 71 11.59 -28.00 3.69
N GLN A 72 10.92 -27.09 3.00
CA GLN A 72 10.92 -25.67 3.28
C GLN A 72 9.50 -25.14 3.17
N LEU A 73 9.10 -24.35 4.15
CA LEU A 73 7.84 -23.63 4.18
C LEU A 73 8.12 -22.15 4.30
N ASN A 74 7.65 -21.37 3.35
CA ASN A 74 7.70 -19.92 3.36
C ASN A 74 6.27 -19.40 3.49
N TYR A 75 6.09 -18.44 4.38
CA TYR A 75 4.83 -17.74 4.60
C TYR A 75 5.07 -16.24 4.59
N ASN A 76 4.41 -15.55 3.66
CA ASN A 76 4.42 -14.10 3.59
C ASN A 76 2.99 -13.60 3.82
N TYR A 77 2.87 -12.63 4.69
CA TYR A 77 1.63 -11.92 4.96
C TYR A 77 1.88 -10.43 4.90
N SER A 78 1.19 -9.74 4.01
CA SER A 78 1.27 -8.30 3.85
C SER A 78 -0.11 -7.68 3.98
N THR A 79 -0.19 -6.60 4.72
CA THR A 79 -1.40 -5.78 4.79
C THR A 79 -1.04 -4.32 4.67
N SER A 80 -1.84 -3.57 3.93
CA SER A 80 -1.67 -2.15 3.71
C SER A 80 -3.01 -1.44 3.84
N VAL A 81 -3.03 -0.35 4.60
CA VAL A 81 -4.16 0.57 4.71
C VAL A 81 -3.71 1.92 4.18
N GLN A 82 -4.40 2.41 3.17
CA GLN A 82 -4.20 3.75 2.62
C GLN A 82 -5.43 4.59 2.93
N ASP A 83 -5.18 5.72 3.58
CA ASP A 83 -6.17 6.73 3.92
C ASP A 83 -5.89 7.99 3.10
N VAL A 84 -6.86 8.40 2.29
CA VAL A 84 -6.80 9.61 1.47
C VAL A 84 -7.97 10.51 1.86
N TYR A 85 -7.69 11.78 2.13
CA TYR A 85 -8.68 12.81 2.32
C TYR A 85 -8.33 14.05 1.51
N ASN A 86 -9.28 14.51 0.73
CA ASN A 86 -9.23 15.77 0.00
C ASN A 86 -10.31 16.68 0.57
N ALA A 87 -9.90 17.72 1.28
CA ALA A 87 -10.84 18.71 1.81
C ALA A 87 -11.53 19.48 0.67
N SER A 88 -12.70 20.05 0.96
CA SER A 88 -13.55 20.73 -0.01
C SER A 88 -12.90 21.90 -0.74
N ASN A 89 -11.79 22.44 -0.21
CA ASN A 89 -11.05 23.56 -0.79
C ASN A 89 -9.80 23.16 -1.59
N THR A 90 -9.62 21.87 -1.89
CA THR A 90 -8.38 21.37 -2.54
C THR A 90 -8.50 21.17 -4.04
N SER A 91 -9.68 20.92 -4.56
CA SER A 91 -9.98 20.76 -5.98
C SER A 91 -11.45 21.04 -6.28
N GLN A 92 -11.77 21.28 -7.55
CA GLN A 92 -13.16 21.46 -8.00
C GLN A 92 -14.01 20.23 -7.64
N GLU A 93 -13.48 19.03 -7.86
CA GLU A 93 -14.18 17.77 -7.54
C GLU A 93 -14.47 17.66 -6.03
N ALA A 94 -13.47 17.95 -5.19
CA ALA A 94 -13.64 17.94 -3.74
C ALA A 94 -14.61 19.02 -3.24
N HIS A 95 -14.65 20.18 -3.93
CA HIS A 95 -15.61 21.25 -3.65
C HIS A 95 -17.04 20.79 -3.94
N ASP A 96 -17.28 20.27 -5.14
CA ASP A 96 -18.60 19.81 -5.57
C ASP A 96 -19.14 18.66 -4.72
N MET A 97 -18.22 17.90 -4.11
CA MET A 97 -18.53 16.75 -3.26
C MET A 97 -18.49 17.06 -1.75
N ASN A 98 -18.25 18.31 -1.35
CA ASN A 98 -18.06 18.71 0.06
C ASN A 98 -17.04 17.81 0.80
N GLY A 99 -15.85 17.62 0.19
CA GLY A 99 -14.81 16.74 0.70
C GLY A 99 -14.94 15.30 0.20
N ILE A 100 -13.80 14.65 0.03
CA ILE A 100 -13.69 13.26 -0.46
C ILE A 100 -12.77 12.50 0.47
N ALA A 101 -13.29 11.46 1.12
CA ALA A 101 -12.52 10.51 1.91
C ALA A 101 -12.46 9.15 1.22
N GLN A 102 -11.28 8.57 1.13
CA GLN A 102 -11.07 7.23 0.59
C GLN A 102 -10.24 6.40 1.55
N MET A 103 -10.63 5.16 1.76
CA MET A 103 -9.89 4.16 2.50
C MET A 103 -9.72 2.91 1.64
N ASN A 104 -8.49 2.53 1.38
CA ASN A 104 -8.13 1.32 0.65
C ASN A 104 -7.41 0.36 1.59
N ASN A 105 -7.95 -0.84 1.72
CA ASN A 105 -7.39 -1.89 2.55
C ASN A 105 -6.99 -3.06 1.64
N SER A 106 -5.71 -3.40 1.64
CA SER A 106 -5.15 -4.49 0.85
C SER A 106 -4.52 -5.54 1.76
N LEU A 107 -4.75 -6.80 1.43
CA LEU A 107 -4.19 -7.95 2.10
C LEU A 107 -3.64 -8.91 1.05
N SER A 108 -2.42 -9.39 1.25
CA SER A 108 -1.79 -10.46 0.48
C SER A 108 -1.28 -11.55 1.40
N GLN A 109 -1.48 -12.79 1.01
CA GLN A 109 -0.96 -13.97 1.68
C GLN A 109 -0.35 -14.90 0.65
N ASP A 110 0.90 -15.30 0.89
CA ASP A 110 1.62 -16.23 0.04
C ASP A 110 2.15 -17.37 0.89
N VAL A 111 1.88 -18.60 0.47
CA VAL A 111 2.39 -19.82 1.08
C VAL A 111 3.11 -20.63 0.04
N LEU A 112 4.41 -20.83 0.20
CA LEU A 112 5.22 -21.69 -0.64
C LEU A 112 5.77 -22.84 0.20
N SER A 113 5.42 -24.07 -0.16
CA SER A 113 5.97 -25.29 0.41
C SER A 113 6.72 -26.08 -0.63
N GLU A 114 7.97 -26.39 -0.35
CA GLU A 114 8.85 -27.15 -1.22
C GLU A 114 9.44 -28.33 -0.47
N THR A 115 9.42 -29.50 -1.08
CA THR A 115 10.05 -30.71 -0.53
C THR A 115 10.87 -31.40 -1.61
N TYR A 116 12.12 -31.64 -1.30
CA TYR A 116 13.07 -32.31 -2.18
C TYR A 116 13.60 -33.58 -1.51
N VAL A 117 13.68 -34.67 -2.28
CA VAL A 117 14.36 -35.90 -1.91
C VAL A 117 15.58 -36.01 -2.81
N THR A 118 16.74 -36.11 -2.22
CA THR A 118 18.01 -36.28 -2.93
C THR A 118 18.65 -37.61 -2.55
N PHE A 119 19.00 -38.39 -3.53
CA PHE A 119 19.77 -39.60 -3.35
C PHE A 119 21.09 -39.48 -4.07
N GLN A 120 22.20 -39.70 -3.33
CA GLN A 120 23.55 -39.66 -3.88
C GLN A 120 24.32 -40.91 -3.42
N ARG A 121 24.89 -41.65 -4.37
CA ARG A 121 25.71 -42.81 -4.07
C ARG A 121 26.80 -43.04 -5.08
N THR A 122 27.96 -43.43 -4.58
CA THR A 122 29.08 -43.90 -5.42
C THR A 122 29.08 -45.41 -5.46
N PHE A 123 29.10 -45.98 -6.66
CA PHE A 123 29.16 -47.42 -6.90
C PHE A 123 30.52 -47.78 -7.46
N ALA A 124 31.11 -48.87 -6.96
CA ALA A 124 32.39 -49.43 -7.40
C ALA A 124 33.51 -48.37 -7.47
N ASP A 125 33.49 -47.37 -6.57
CA ASP A 125 34.47 -46.28 -6.46
C ASP A 125 34.70 -45.45 -7.75
N ARG A 126 33.82 -45.61 -8.73
CA ARG A 126 33.95 -44.97 -10.07
C ARG A 126 32.66 -44.32 -10.58
N HIS A 127 31.52 -44.81 -10.16
CA HIS A 127 30.24 -44.37 -10.69
C HIS A 127 29.48 -43.58 -9.65
N ASN A 128 29.34 -42.29 -9.87
CA ASN A 128 28.55 -41.39 -9.01
C ASN A 128 27.15 -41.24 -9.57
N LEU A 129 26.15 -41.66 -8.81
CA LEU A 129 24.75 -41.43 -9.13
C LEU A 129 24.22 -40.34 -8.22
N SER A 130 23.56 -39.34 -8.80
CA SER A 130 22.81 -38.33 -8.09
C SER A 130 21.42 -38.22 -8.71
N VAL A 131 20.38 -38.41 -7.89
CA VAL A 131 18.98 -38.31 -8.29
C VAL A 131 18.27 -37.36 -7.33
N MET A 132 17.51 -36.45 -7.88
CA MET A 132 16.67 -35.54 -7.08
C MET A 132 15.24 -35.56 -7.61
N ALA A 133 14.29 -35.63 -6.70
CA ALA A 133 12.87 -35.45 -6.98
C ALA A 133 12.32 -34.42 -6.02
N GLY A 134 11.41 -33.58 -6.47
CA GLY A 134 10.84 -32.51 -5.65
C GLY A 134 9.37 -32.31 -5.94
N HIS A 135 8.70 -31.75 -4.96
CA HIS A 135 7.32 -31.28 -5.02
C HIS A 135 7.26 -29.85 -4.49
N SER A 136 6.55 -28.99 -5.20
CA SER A 136 6.30 -27.62 -4.82
C SER A 136 4.78 -27.39 -4.76
N PHE A 137 4.33 -26.69 -3.74
CA PHE A 137 2.98 -26.18 -3.59
C PHE A 137 3.05 -24.68 -3.35
N ASP A 138 2.37 -23.92 -4.20
CA ASP A 138 2.30 -22.47 -4.12
C ASP A 138 0.83 -22.04 -4.00
N TYR A 139 0.53 -21.24 -2.99
CA TYR A 139 -0.77 -20.64 -2.76
C TYR A 139 -0.64 -19.14 -2.57
N ASN A 140 -1.36 -18.39 -3.39
CA ASN A 140 -1.40 -16.94 -3.32
C ASN A 140 -2.85 -16.47 -3.14
N MET A 141 -3.08 -15.56 -2.21
CA MET A 141 -4.36 -14.92 -1.98
C MET A 141 -4.18 -13.42 -1.85
N GLY A 142 -4.91 -12.67 -2.66
CA GLY A 142 -5.02 -11.22 -2.57
C GLY A 142 -6.45 -10.77 -2.33
N ARG A 143 -6.63 -9.77 -1.48
CA ARG A 143 -7.91 -9.11 -1.24
C ARG A 143 -7.70 -7.61 -1.12
N THR A 144 -8.52 -6.84 -1.85
CA THR A 144 -8.56 -5.38 -1.73
C THR A 144 -9.98 -4.94 -1.45
N LEU A 145 -10.13 -4.02 -0.51
CA LEU A 145 -11.40 -3.39 -0.16
C LEU A 145 -11.19 -1.88 -0.20
N GLY A 146 -11.95 -1.19 -1.04
CA GLY A 146 -12.00 0.26 -1.12
C GLY A 146 -13.33 0.79 -0.62
N THR A 147 -13.29 1.89 0.09
CA THR A 147 -14.46 2.65 0.53
C THR A 147 -14.24 4.11 0.24
N THR A 148 -15.26 4.80 -0.30
CA THR A 148 -15.23 6.24 -0.53
C THR A 148 -16.48 6.85 0.11
N ALA A 149 -16.29 8.01 0.73
CA ALA A 149 -17.36 8.81 1.31
C ALA A 149 -17.22 10.27 0.88
N TYR A 150 -18.32 10.94 0.74
CA TYR A 150 -18.47 12.31 0.28
C TYR A 150 -19.37 13.09 1.24
N ASP A 151 -19.53 14.40 0.98
CA ASP A 151 -20.54 15.24 1.61
C ASP A 151 -20.39 15.36 3.13
N PHE A 152 -19.18 15.75 3.54
CA PHE A 152 -18.87 16.00 4.94
C PHE A 152 -19.44 17.35 5.40
N VAL A 153 -19.96 17.38 6.60
CA VAL A 153 -20.48 18.62 7.20
C VAL A 153 -19.37 19.67 7.40
N ASN A 154 -18.15 19.20 7.64
CA ASN A 154 -16.94 20.00 7.71
C ASN A 154 -15.71 19.11 7.51
N ASP A 155 -14.57 19.73 7.17
CA ASP A 155 -13.31 19.05 6.88
C ASP A 155 -12.49 18.69 8.14
N ALA A 156 -12.97 19.00 9.35
CA ALA A 156 -12.18 18.93 10.58
C ALA A 156 -11.74 17.51 10.98
N LEU A 157 -12.55 16.50 10.67
CA LEU A 157 -12.28 15.12 11.05
C LEU A 157 -11.68 14.29 9.90
N GLY A 158 -11.76 14.80 8.66
CA GLY A 158 -11.21 14.10 7.50
C GLY A 158 -11.69 12.65 7.41
N ASN A 159 -10.79 11.74 7.12
CA ASN A 159 -11.07 10.30 7.03
C ASN A 159 -11.19 9.58 8.40
N GLU A 160 -10.97 10.25 9.52
CA GLU A 160 -11.15 9.66 10.86
C GLU A 160 -12.64 9.39 11.19
N ASN A 161 -13.54 10.05 10.48
CA ASN A 161 -14.98 9.82 10.63
C ASN A 161 -15.67 9.68 9.27
N MET A 162 -15.33 8.63 8.53
CA MET A 162 -16.00 8.32 7.25
C MET A 162 -17.50 8.08 7.39
N GLY A 163 -17.96 7.68 8.57
CA GLY A 163 -19.39 7.50 8.87
C GLY A 163 -20.21 8.80 8.89
N ALA A 164 -19.55 9.97 8.97
CA ALA A 164 -20.21 11.28 8.85
C ALA A 164 -20.45 11.69 7.39
N GLY A 165 -19.79 11.03 6.43
CA GLY A 165 -19.97 11.26 5.01
C GLY A 165 -21.05 10.37 4.42
N ASN A 166 -21.46 10.68 3.19
CA ASN A 166 -22.43 9.90 2.42
C ASN A 166 -21.69 9.01 1.40
N PRO A 167 -21.83 7.67 1.47
CA PRO A 167 -21.18 6.76 0.53
C PRO A 167 -21.88 6.68 -0.85
N GLN A 168 -23.01 7.36 -1.03
CA GLN A 168 -23.90 7.22 -2.20
C GLN A 168 -24.14 8.54 -2.95
N LYS A 169 -23.14 9.34 -3.12
CA LYS A 169 -23.34 10.56 -3.92
C LYS A 169 -22.91 10.37 -5.38
#